data_705a7ef7f1b643495e260f003713cd5a
#
_entry.id   705a7ef7f1b643495e260f003713cd5a
#
_cell.length_a   1.000
_cell.length_b   1.000
_cell.length_c   1.000
_cell.angle_alpha   90.00
_cell.angle_beta   90.00
_cell.angle_gamma   90.00
#
_symmetry.space_group_name_H-M   'P 1'
#
loop_
_entity.id
_entity.type
_entity.pdbx_description
1 polymer ?
#
loop_
_entity_poly.entity_id
_entity_poly.type
_entity_poly.pdbx_seq_one_letter_code
_entity_poly.pdbx_strand_id
1 'polypeptide(L)'
;MKKAFLKFNLVVGAGVAAVLAAGPAAAQKSQDSLRLAVNDPIFVLSSYHVPADEASNFSRGVYQMLISYDEMNKKYVPVLAKSYTRISPTVLEFELRDDLTFHNGNKFDADDVVYTVNYLKDPKVSLTFKSRYTWIDKIEKLGPYKVRITATEPNSVDLGFLAYRFNIWDAESWDKIEDKADYGRLNPVGTGQYKVTMLDKNKGVQVERWDDYKGNKDYFAAPIKKIHGIPMPDPQTRVAQLMTGGVEMIRNATPDQAKDLSSNPNLRVTNVPTAALFYVGLDAAGRSGSKPTQDVRVRRAMFMAIDRDKLIKFLVPGGPEGVAEKLQALCFKDTIGCKFSKNAPDYNPEAAKKLLAEAGYPNGFDIEYVVFAPNKPLGEAIAGDLLKIGVRAQISPDAISVYRRKQGDGKLQMWSILFPTGSHPEADNILGVYFDGPAGPYFNDAKVSAWMKEGTSEFDLAKRENIYQKIFDHINEQAYYLPVTSVPTVYVHSKDVRIEPSKLYSGERSIYDYVWN
;
A
#
# COMPACT_ATOMS: atom_id res chain seq x y z
N MET A 1 -90.86 -15.14 24.51
CA MET A 1 -89.50 -14.59 24.49
C MET A 1 -88.54 -15.72 24.13
N LYS A 2 -88.18 -15.85 22.82
CA LYS A 2 -87.29 -16.85 22.30
C LYS A 2 -86.10 -16.12 21.70
N LYS A 3 -84.86 -16.38 22.28
CA LYS A 3 -83.63 -15.86 21.73
C LYS A 3 -83.17 -16.73 20.58
N ALA A 4 -82.95 -16.19 19.42
CA ALA A 4 -82.32 -16.84 18.29
C ALA A 4 -80.79 -16.61 18.35
N PHE A 5 -80.00 -17.69 18.36
CA PHE A 5 -78.58 -17.65 18.24
C PHE A 5 -78.18 -17.81 16.76
N LEU A 6 -77.59 -16.79 16.18
CA LEU A 6 -76.99 -16.84 14.85
C LEU A 6 -75.55 -17.38 14.98
N LYS A 7 -75.24 -18.52 14.40
CA LYS A 7 -73.86 -19.04 14.32
C LYS A 7 -73.19 -18.46 13.10
N PHE A 8 -72.16 -17.65 13.33
CA PHE A 8 -71.23 -17.16 12.32
C PHE A 8 -70.09 -18.16 12.20
N ASN A 9 -69.96 -18.85 11.08
CA ASN A 9 -68.79 -19.66 10.74
C ASN A 9 -67.73 -18.78 10.11
N LEU A 10 -66.64 -18.52 10.83
CA LEU A 10 -65.46 -17.82 10.33
C LEU A 10 -64.52 -18.87 9.73
N VAL A 11 -64.41 -18.92 8.42
CA VAL A 11 -63.36 -19.70 7.71
C VAL A 11 -62.14 -18.83 7.68
N VAL A 12 -61.17 -19.10 8.54
CA VAL A 12 -59.81 -18.49 8.52
C VAL A 12 -58.95 -19.26 7.54
N GLY A 13 -58.83 -18.76 6.32
CA GLY A 13 -57.85 -19.21 5.35
C GLY A 13 -56.45 -18.69 5.74
N ALA A 14 -55.62 -19.55 6.36
CA ALA A 14 -54.24 -19.23 6.64
C ALA A 14 -53.39 -19.39 5.36
N GLY A 15 -53.32 -18.31 4.58
CA GLY A 15 -52.29 -18.15 3.54
C GLY A 15 -50.97 -17.75 4.20
N VAL A 16 -50.10 -18.73 4.51
CA VAL A 16 -48.73 -18.44 4.90
C VAL A 16 -47.98 -18.04 3.63
N ALA A 17 -47.89 -16.75 3.35
CA ALA A 17 -46.93 -16.19 2.42
C ALA A 17 -45.54 -16.28 3.11
N ALA A 18 -44.76 -17.30 2.75
CA ALA A 18 -43.36 -17.35 3.09
C ALA A 18 -42.64 -16.22 2.34
N VAL A 19 -42.58 -15.05 2.94
CA VAL A 19 -41.65 -14.00 2.53
C VAL A 19 -40.27 -14.52 2.88
N LEU A 20 -39.58 -15.11 1.91
CA LEU A 20 -38.13 -15.34 1.95
C LEU A 20 -37.49 -13.96 2.12
N ALA A 21 -37.23 -13.55 3.35
CA ALA A 21 -36.44 -12.38 3.64
C ALA A 21 -35.04 -12.66 3.09
N ALA A 22 -34.76 -12.19 1.87
CA ALA A 22 -33.40 -12.11 1.37
C ALA A 22 -32.60 -11.34 2.41
N GLY A 23 -31.51 -11.94 2.91
CA GLY A 23 -30.63 -11.24 3.86
C GLY A 23 -30.10 -9.94 3.23
N PRO A 24 -29.71 -8.96 4.05
CA PRO A 24 -29.28 -7.61 3.56
C PRO A 24 -28.20 -7.67 2.46
N ALA A 25 -27.26 -8.63 2.52
CA ALA A 25 -26.23 -8.80 1.50
C ALA A 25 -26.79 -9.28 0.15
N ALA A 26 -27.79 -10.18 0.17
CA ALA A 26 -28.46 -10.63 -1.07
C ALA A 26 -29.24 -9.49 -1.73
N ALA A 27 -29.83 -8.57 -0.94
CA ALA A 27 -30.49 -7.39 -1.46
C ALA A 27 -29.50 -6.43 -2.15
N GLN A 28 -28.30 -6.26 -1.61
CA GLN A 28 -27.26 -5.41 -2.24
C GLN A 28 -26.71 -6.03 -3.52
N LYS A 29 -26.48 -7.35 -3.54
CA LYS A 29 -26.08 -8.08 -4.74
C LYS A 29 -27.09 -7.94 -5.87
N SER A 30 -28.39 -8.00 -5.57
CA SER A 30 -29.46 -7.80 -6.57
C SER A 30 -29.49 -6.39 -7.14
N GLN A 31 -28.95 -5.40 -6.41
CA GLN A 31 -28.80 -4.01 -6.85
C GLN A 31 -27.44 -3.74 -7.49
N ASP A 32 -26.57 -4.73 -7.58
CA ASP A 32 -25.17 -4.62 -8.04
C ASP A 32 -24.41 -3.50 -7.29
N SER A 33 -24.55 -3.48 -5.94
CA SER A 33 -24.02 -2.44 -5.07
C SER A 33 -23.28 -3.05 -3.89
N LEU A 34 -21.99 -2.70 -3.69
CA LEU A 34 -21.13 -3.16 -2.60
C LEU A 34 -20.87 -2.01 -1.62
N ARG A 35 -21.09 -2.26 -0.32
CA ARG A 35 -20.71 -1.33 0.75
C ARG A 35 -19.48 -1.85 1.48
N LEU A 36 -18.44 -1.03 1.54
CA LEU A 36 -17.16 -1.34 2.19
C LEU A 36 -16.95 -0.39 3.37
N ALA A 37 -16.77 -0.90 4.58
CA ALA A 37 -16.33 -0.06 5.69
C ALA A 37 -14.84 0.25 5.55
N VAL A 38 -14.49 1.54 5.56
CA VAL A 38 -13.13 2.06 5.52
C VAL A 38 -12.73 2.63 6.88
N ASN A 39 -11.44 2.49 7.24
CA ASN A 39 -10.96 2.92 8.55
C ASN A 39 -10.93 4.45 8.67
N ASP A 40 -10.45 5.12 7.63
CA ASP A 40 -10.27 6.55 7.60
C ASP A 40 -11.26 7.23 6.64
N PRO A 41 -11.68 8.48 6.93
CA PRO A 41 -12.50 9.25 6.00
C PRO A 41 -11.80 9.45 4.66
N ILE A 42 -12.47 9.11 3.57
CA ILE A 42 -12.01 9.37 2.21
C ILE A 42 -12.77 10.59 1.68
N PHE A 43 -12.08 11.72 1.58
CA PHE A 43 -12.64 12.99 1.08
C PHE A 43 -11.75 13.68 0.05
N VAL A 44 -10.62 13.04 -0.29
CA VAL A 44 -9.70 13.47 -1.35
C VAL A 44 -9.22 12.22 -2.08
N LEU A 45 -9.36 12.20 -3.38
CA LEU A 45 -8.81 11.17 -4.26
C LEU A 45 -7.60 11.76 -4.99
N SER A 46 -6.48 11.92 -4.28
CA SER A 46 -5.23 12.42 -4.84
C SER A 46 -4.04 11.61 -4.34
N SER A 47 -3.43 10.84 -5.23
CA SER A 47 -2.20 10.12 -4.93
C SER A 47 -0.98 11.02 -4.72
N TYR A 48 -1.08 12.29 -5.07
CA TYR A 48 -0.01 13.27 -5.01
C TYR A 48 0.06 13.98 -3.65
N HIS A 49 -1.10 14.30 -3.07
CA HIS A 49 -1.21 15.10 -1.86
C HIS A 49 -1.61 14.27 -0.63
N VAL A 50 -2.47 13.27 -0.81
CA VAL A 50 -2.96 12.41 0.28
C VAL A 50 -2.83 10.93 -0.13
N PRO A 51 -1.68 10.32 0.08
CA PRO A 51 -1.43 8.94 -0.31
C PRO A 51 -1.97 7.93 0.71
N ALA A 52 -3.19 8.14 1.21
CA ALA A 52 -3.84 7.18 2.10
C ALA A 52 -4.20 5.90 1.33
N ASP A 53 -3.93 4.74 1.93
CA ASP A 53 -4.10 3.44 1.28
C ASP A 53 -5.55 3.20 0.82
N GLU A 54 -6.53 3.55 1.66
CA GLU A 54 -7.94 3.38 1.33
C GLU A 54 -8.40 4.31 0.20
N ALA A 55 -7.95 5.57 0.19
CA ALA A 55 -8.18 6.49 -0.92
C ALA A 55 -7.52 5.99 -2.22
N SER A 56 -6.36 5.34 -2.12
CA SER A 56 -5.66 4.76 -3.27
C SER A 56 -6.46 3.65 -3.95
N ASN A 57 -7.20 2.83 -3.20
CA ASN A 57 -8.05 1.78 -3.76
C ASN A 57 -9.13 2.34 -4.69
N PHE A 58 -9.75 3.45 -4.30
CA PHE A 58 -10.76 4.14 -5.12
C PHE A 58 -10.11 4.94 -6.24
N SER A 59 -8.99 5.64 -5.96
CA SER A 59 -8.28 6.44 -6.96
C SER A 59 -7.88 5.62 -8.19
N ARG A 60 -7.50 4.36 -8.02
CA ARG A 60 -7.14 3.45 -9.12
C ARG A 60 -8.31 3.11 -10.03
N GLY A 61 -9.53 3.12 -9.51
CA GLY A 61 -10.74 2.95 -10.33
C GLY A 61 -11.11 4.21 -11.10
N VAL A 62 -10.67 5.39 -10.62
CA VAL A 62 -11.04 6.71 -11.18
C VAL A 62 -10.00 7.23 -12.14
N TYR A 63 -8.71 7.11 -11.81
CA TYR A 63 -7.60 7.67 -12.59
C TYR A 63 -6.75 6.58 -13.24
N GLN A 64 -6.15 6.91 -14.37
CA GLN A 64 -5.21 6.05 -15.06
C GLN A 64 -3.87 6.74 -15.32
N MET A 65 -2.87 5.93 -15.63
CA MET A 65 -1.47 6.31 -15.91
C MET A 65 -1.15 6.06 -17.37
N LEU A 66 -0.01 6.55 -17.86
CA LEU A 66 0.44 6.27 -19.23
C LEU A 66 0.66 4.78 -19.46
N ILE A 67 1.26 4.11 -18.50
CA ILE A 67 1.57 2.68 -18.49
C ILE A 67 1.26 2.08 -17.11
N SER A 68 1.20 0.76 -17.02
CA SER A 68 1.13 0.02 -15.75
C SER A 68 2.07 -1.19 -15.79
N TYR A 69 2.29 -1.84 -14.66
CA TYR A 69 3.11 -3.06 -14.58
C TYR A 69 2.22 -4.30 -14.46
N ASP A 70 2.31 -5.20 -15.41
CA ASP A 70 1.70 -6.52 -15.38
C ASP A 70 2.59 -7.46 -14.56
N GLU A 71 2.21 -7.72 -13.32
CA GLU A 71 2.99 -8.52 -12.39
C GLU A 71 3.07 -9.99 -12.81
N MET A 72 2.01 -10.51 -13.40
CA MET A 72 1.95 -11.91 -13.85
C MET A 72 2.90 -12.18 -15.02
N ASN A 73 3.00 -11.23 -15.96
CA ASN A 73 3.84 -11.34 -17.15
C ASN A 73 5.17 -10.57 -17.01
N LYS A 74 5.42 -9.93 -15.85
CA LYS A 74 6.64 -9.19 -15.51
C LYS A 74 7.04 -8.17 -16.59
N LYS A 75 6.08 -7.36 -17.04
CA LYS A 75 6.28 -6.35 -18.10
C LYS A 75 5.45 -5.09 -17.87
N TYR A 76 5.97 -3.97 -18.38
CA TYR A 76 5.19 -2.74 -18.47
C TYR A 76 4.23 -2.81 -19.64
N VAL A 77 2.97 -2.43 -19.39
CA VAL A 77 1.89 -2.49 -20.38
C VAL A 77 1.31 -1.08 -20.61
N PRO A 78 1.00 -0.72 -21.87
CA PRO A 78 0.33 0.52 -22.18
C PRO A 78 -1.07 0.62 -21.56
N VAL A 79 -1.46 1.84 -21.10
CA VAL A 79 -2.79 2.16 -20.54
C VAL A 79 -3.37 3.38 -21.26
N LEU A 80 -2.92 4.61 -20.94
CA LEU A 80 -3.27 5.83 -21.69
C LEU A 80 -2.36 6.02 -22.91
N ALA A 81 -1.17 5.43 -22.89
CA ALA A 81 -0.34 5.33 -24.08
C ALA A 81 -0.78 4.17 -24.97
N LYS A 82 -0.56 4.26 -26.29
CA LYS A 82 -0.57 3.15 -27.26
C LYS A 82 0.73 2.36 -27.19
N SER A 83 1.84 3.10 -27.06
CA SER A 83 3.19 2.56 -26.99
C SER A 83 4.13 3.55 -26.33
N TYR A 84 5.30 3.08 -25.95
CA TYR A 84 6.42 3.92 -25.52
C TYR A 84 7.72 3.40 -26.15
N THR A 85 8.67 4.32 -26.33
CA THR A 85 9.99 4.01 -26.91
C THR A 85 11.06 4.74 -26.12
N ARG A 86 12.09 4.00 -25.69
CA ARG A 86 13.29 4.60 -25.11
C ARG A 86 14.22 5.03 -26.24
N ILE A 87 14.38 6.34 -26.39
CA ILE A 87 15.22 6.96 -27.42
C ILE A 87 16.68 7.00 -26.96
N SER A 88 16.91 7.26 -25.67
CA SER A 88 18.23 7.27 -25.04
C SER A 88 18.10 6.91 -23.54
N PRO A 89 19.20 6.74 -22.80
CA PRO A 89 19.14 6.53 -21.35
C PRO A 89 18.36 7.59 -20.55
N THR A 90 18.19 8.79 -21.12
CA THR A 90 17.48 9.89 -20.48
C THR A 90 16.18 10.29 -21.18
N VAL A 91 15.80 9.64 -22.30
CA VAL A 91 14.66 10.09 -23.13
C VAL A 91 13.67 8.97 -23.39
N LEU A 92 12.43 9.19 -22.98
CA LEU A 92 11.26 8.36 -23.28
C LEU A 92 10.27 9.14 -24.17
N GLU A 93 9.78 8.51 -25.23
CA GLU A 93 8.65 8.98 -26.03
C GLU A 93 7.44 8.09 -25.82
N PHE A 94 6.25 8.72 -25.75
CA PHE A 94 4.96 8.04 -25.63
C PHE A 94 4.06 8.46 -26.79
N GLU A 95 3.53 7.46 -27.51
CA GLU A 95 2.39 7.63 -28.40
C GLU A 95 1.11 7.44 -27.57
N LEU A 96 0.26 8.45 -27.52
CA LEU A 96 -0.94 8.44 -26.69
C LEU A 96 -2.14 7.86 -27.46
N ARG A 97 -3.11 7.37 -26.73
CA ARG A 97 -4.41 6.97 -27.29
C ARG A 97 -5.21 8.22 -27.66
N ASP A 98 -5.88 8.18 -28.81
CA ASP A 98 -6.67 9.27 -29.39
C ASP A 98 -8.19 9.01 -29.34
N ASP A 99 -8.58 7.89 -28.73
CA ASP A 99 -9.95 7.42 -28.60
C ASP A 99 -10.53 7.57 -27.19
N LEU A 100 -9.74 8.12 -26.24
CA LEU A 100 -10.11 8.24 -24.84
C LEU A 100 -10.75 9.58 -24.52
N THR A 101 -11.65 9.54 -23.52
CA THR A 101 -12.23 10.73 -22.90
C THR A 101 -12.15 10.63 -21.38
N PHE A 102 -12.21 11.75 -20.71
CA PHE A 102 -12.44 11.82 -19.28
C PHE A 102 -13.91 11.61 -18.94
N HIS A 103 -14.21 11.38 -17.66
CA HIS A 103 -15.57 11.17 -17.16
C HIS A 103 -16.54 12.31 -17.45
N ASN A 104 -16.06 13.52 -17.66
CA ASN A 104 -16.82 14.72 -18.00
C ASN A 104 -17.02 14.93 -19.52
N GLY A 105 -16.43 14.06 -20.35
CA GLY A 105 -16.50 14.12 -21.80
C GLY A 105 -15.35 14.85 -22.48
N ASN A 106 -14.45 15.51 -21.75
CA ASN A 106 -13.24 16.12 -22.31
C ASN A 106 -12.36 15.04 -22.95
N LYS A 107 -11.71 15.37 -24.07
CA LYS A 107 -10.77 14.45 -24.74
C LYS A 107 -9.48 14.36 -23.95
N PHE A 108 -8.94 13.14 -23.86
CA PHE A 108 -7.58 12.94 -23.37
C PHE A 108 -6.59 13.19 -24.51
N ASP A 109 -5.57 14.01 -24.26
CA ASP A 109 -4.50 14.30 -25.21
C ASP A 109 -3.15 14.63 -24.55
N ALA A 110 -2.20 15.15 -25.36
CA ALA A 110 -0.86 15.49 -24.89
C ALA A 110 -0.83 16.66 -23.90
N ASP A 111 -1.80 17.57 -23.94
CA ASP A 111 -1.84 18.72 -23.04
C ASP A 111 -2.07 18.29 -21.59
N ASP A 112 -2.89 17.24 -21.37
CA ASP A 112 -3.12 16.67 -20.04
C ASP A 112 -1.84 16.10 -19.43
N VAL A 113 -1.06 15.40 -20.24
CA VAL A 113 0.22 14.83 -19.80
C VAL A 113 1.23 15.93 -19.50
N VAL A 114 1.35 16.92 -20.39
CA VAL A 114 2.27 18.05 -20.21
C VAL A 114 1.91 18.88 -18.97
N TYR A 115 0.62 19.15 -18.79
CA TYR A 115 0.13 19.89 -17.62
C TYR A 115 0.44 19.15 -16.32
N THR A 116 0.09 17.85 -16.27
CA THR A 116 0.32 16.99 -15.11
C THR A 116 1.81 16.94 -14.74
N VAL A 117 2.68 16.66 -15.70
CA VAL A 117 4.13 16.57 -15.45
C VAL A 117 4.71 17.91 -14.99
N ASN A 118 4.33 19.02 -15.62
CA ASN A 118 4.82 20.34 -15.22
C ASN A 118 4.40 20.71 -13.79
N TYR A 119 3.17 20.36 -13.39
CA TYR A 119 2.72 20.52 -12.01
C TYR A 119 3.56 19.70 -11.03
N LEU A 120 3.79 18.42 -11.34
CA LEU A 120 4.52 17.51 -10.44
C LEU A 120 5.99 17.89 -10.26
N LYS A 121 6.62 18.44 -11.30
CA LYS A 121 8.04 18.86 -11.22
C LYS A 121 8.22 20.25 -10.61
N ASP A 122 7.19 21.11 -10.56
CA ASP A 122 7.30 22.47 -10.01
C ASP A 122 7.78 22.44 -8.55
N PRO A 123 8.94 23.05 -8.23
CA PRO A 123 9.48 23.05 -6.86
C PRO A 123 8.58 23.74 -5.84
N LYS A 124 7.67 24.60 -6.27
CA LYS A 124 6.72 25.32 -5.39
C LYS A 124 5.56 24.43 -4.95
N VAL A 125 5.29 23.35 -5.67
CA VAL A 125 4.21 22.43 -5.35
C VAL A 125 4.62 21.48 -4.22
N SER A 126 3.85 21.50 -3.15
CA SER A 126 4.03 20.57 -2.02
C SER A 126 3.39 19.22 -2.34
N LEU A 127 4.21 18.19 -2.51
CA LEU A 127 3.78 16.82 -2.74
C LEU A 127 4.30 15.92 -1.62
N THR A 128 3.50 14.91 -1.25
CA THR A 128 3.89 13.98 -0.17
C THR A 128 5.19 13.22 -0.49
N PHE A 129 5.39 12.85 -1.76
CA PHE A 129 6.59 12.14 -2.21
C PHE A 129 7.22 12.87 -3.40
N LYS A 130 7.67 14.10 -3.17
CA LYS A 130 8.27 14.98 -4.21
C LYS A 130 9.43 14.31 -4.94
N SER A 131 10.27 13.55 -4.24
CA SER A 131 11.43 12.85 -4.81
C SER A 131 11.09 11.90 -5.97
N ARG A 132 9.86 11.41 -6.04
CA ARG A 132 9.40 10.54 -7.13
C ARG A 132 9.28 11.24 -8.49
N TYR A 133 9.33 12.57 -8.53
CA TYR A 133 9.14 13.37 -9.74
C TYR A 133 10.35 14.23 -10.07
N THR A 134 11.35 14.33 -9.18
CA THR A 134 12.54 15.17 -9.35
C THR A 134 13.50 14.66 -10.43
N TRP A 135 13.36 13.42 -10.86
CA TRP A 135 14.13 12.86 -11.96
C TRP A 135 13.73 13.41 -13.34
N ILE A 136 12.53 14.03 -13.45
CA ILE A 136 12.05 14.60 -14.71
C ILE A 136 12.65 15.99 -14.91
N ASP A 137 13.51 16.15 -15.93
CA ASP A 137 14.02 17.46 -16.35
C ASP A 137 12.94 18.23 -17.11
N LYS A 138 12.38 17.66 -18.17
CA LYS A 138 11.35 18.32 -18.97
C LYS A 138 10.37 17.33 -19.59
N ILE A 139 9.22 17.89 -19.99
CA ILE A 139 8.20 17.26 -20.83
C ILE A 139 7.99 18.13 -22.07
N GLU A 140 7.89 17.51 -23.24
CA GLU A 140 7.68 18.19 -24.53
C GLU A 140 6.46 17.58 -25.25
N LYS A 141 5.59 18.43 -25.73
CA LYS A 141 4.51 18.03 -26.66
C LYS A 141 5.09 17.95 -28.06
N LEU A 142 5.12 16.76 -28.65
CA LEU A 142 5.61 16.53 -30.01
C LEU A 142 4.47 16.50 -31.04
N GLY A 143 3.23 16.42 -30.59
CA GLY A 143 2.02 16.38 -31.39
C GLY A 143 0.79 16.26 -30.49
N PRO A 144 -0.43 16.26 -31.06
CA PRO A 144 -1.65 16.15 -30.25
C PRO A 144 -1.70 14.88 -29.37
N TYR A 145 -1.08 13.81 -29.81
CA TYR A 145 -1.06 12.51 -29.13
C TYR A 145 0.36 11.94 -29.00
N LYS A 146 1.35 12.82 -28.85
CA LYS A 146 2.74 12.40 -28.67
C LYS A 146 3.46 13.32 -27.71
N VAL A 147 4.15 12.74 -26.73
CA VAL A 147 4.95 13.44 -25.74
C VAL A 147 6.34 12.82 -25.59
N ARG A 148 7.30 13.66 -25.15
CA ARG A 148 8.65 13.23 -24.78
C ARG A 148 8.95 13.67 -23.36
N ILE A 149 9.38 12.71 -22.53
CA ILE A 149 9.87 12.95 -21.17
C ILE A 149 11.39 12.81 -21.20
N THR A 150 12.09 13.82 -20.68
CA THR A 150 13.55 13.81 -20.54
C THR A 150 13.89 13.77 -19.06
N ALA A 151 14.73 12.81 -18.65
CA ALA A 151 15.25 12.68 -17.30
C ALA A 151 16.49 13.56 -17.10
N THR A 152 16.75 13.97 -15.86
CA THR A 152 17.95 14.77 -15.47
C THR A 152 19.25 13.97 -15.64
N GLU A 153 19.19 12.65 -15.37
CA GLU A 153 20.29 11.70 -15.49
C GLU A 153 19.74 10.36 -16.05
N PRO A 154 20.60 9.43 -16.53
CA PRO A 154 20.17 8.08 -16.90
C PRO A 154 19.36 7.43 -15.77
N ASN A 155 18.14 6.98 -16.08
CA ASN A 155 17.21 6.44 -15.10
C ASN A 155 16.55 5.16 -15.64
N SER A 156 17.01 4.02 -15.18
CA SER A 156 16.53 2.71 -15.61
C SER A 156 15.23 2.29 -14.92
N VAL A 157 14.82 2.99 -13.85
CA VAL A 157 13.62 2.71 -13.06
C VAL A 157 12.47 3.68 -13.31
N ASP A 158 12.61 4.58 -14.30
CA ASP A 158 11.64 5.60 -14.67
C ASP A 158 10.27 5.02 -15.06
N LEU A 159 10.24 3.89 -15.78
CA LEU A 159 8.99 3.19 -16.12
C LEU A 159 8.23 2.76 -14.88
N GLY A 160 8.93 2.33 -13.83
CA GLY A 160 8.34 2.00 -12.55
C GLY A 160 7.64 3.20 -11.90
N PHE A 161 8.25 4.38 -11.92
CA PHE A 161 7.63 5.62 -11.43
C PHE A 161 6.39 5.98 -12.25
N LEU A 162 6.45 5.87 -13.58
CA LEU A 162 5.34 6.18 -14.49
C LEU A 162 4.20 5.15 -14.42
N ALA A 163 4.50 3.92 -14.06
CA ALA A 163 3.52 2.84 -13.92
C ALA A 163 2.82 2.82 -12.55
N TYR A 164 3.21 3.70 -11.63
CA TYR A 164 2.67 3.71 -10.28
C TYR A 164 2.29 5.11 -9.80
N ARG A 165 1.00 5.30 -9.49
CA ARG A 165 0.43 6.56 -8.96
C ARG A 165 0.76 7.82 -9.79
N PHE A 166 1.15 7.64 -11.06
CA PHE A 166 1.39 8.74 -12.00
C PHE A 166 0.08 9.05 -12.78
N ASN A 167 -0.97 9.38 -12.03
CA ASN A 167 -2.30 9.60 -12.57
C ASN A 167 -2.33 10.84 -13.45
N ILE A 168 -2.83 10.71 -14.68
CA ILE A 168 -3.01 11.86 -15.56
C ILE A 168 -4.38 12.50 -15.25
N TRP A 169 -4.37 13.81 -15.07
CA TRP A 169 -5.55 14.59 -14.72
C TRP A 169 -5.98 15.46 -15.90
N ASP A 170 -7.27 15.70 -16.02
CA ASP A 170 -7.89 16.55 -17.03
C ASP A 170 -7.41 18.01 -16.85
N ALA A 171 -6.56 18.48 -17.75
CA ALA A 171 -5.94 19.79 -17.67
C ALA A 171 -6.96 20.93 -17.71
N GLU A 172 -8.00 20.84 -18.56
CA GLU A 172 -9.02 21.87 -18.69
C GLU A 172 -9.84 22.04 -17.40
N SER A 173 -10.18 20.94 -16.74
CA SER A 173 -10.90 20.96 -15.47
C SER A 173 -10.02 21.41 -14.33
N TRP A 174 -8.76 20.99 -14.34
CA TRP A 174 -7.79 21.31 -13.31
C TRP A 174 -7.41 22.79 -13.33
N ASP A 175 -7.25 23.35 -14.53
CA ASP A 175 -6.93 24.78 -14.69
C ASP A 175 -8.00 25.72 -14.10
N LYS A 176 -9.26 25.28 -14.05
CA LYS A 176 -10.37 26.04 -13.46
C LYS A 176 -10.40 26.03 -11.92
N ILE A 177 -9.57 25.22 -11.27
CA ILE A 177 -9.51 25.10 -9.80
C ILE A 177 -8.46 26.07 -9.26
N GLU A 178 -8.83 26.91 -8.29
CA GLU A 178 -7.93 27.91 -7.70
C GLU A 178 -6.74 27.26 -7.00
N ASP A 179 -7.01 26.41 -5.98
CA ASP A 179 -5.97 25.58 -5.38
C ASP A 179 -5.85 24.26 -6.14
N LYS A 180 -4.79 24.12 -6.91
CA LYS A 180 -4.55 22.93 -7.74
C LYS A 180 -4.48 21.62 -6.96
N ALA A 181 -4.15 21.67 -5.66
CA ALA A 181 -4.16 20.50 -4.78
C ALA A 181 -5.57 19.96 -4.50
N ASP A 182 -6.58 20.78 -4.71
CA ASP A 182 -7.99 20.41 -4.49
C ASP A 182 -8.63 19.63 -5.65
N TYR A 183 -7.91 19.34 -6.74
CA TYR A 183 -8.48 18.62 -7.88
C TYR A 183 -9.14 17.30 -7.45
N GLY A 184 -8.44 16.47 -6.67
CA GLY A 184 -8.97 15.20 -6.17
C GLY A 184 -10.08 15.32 -5.13
N ARG A 185 -10.43 16.54 -4.68
CA ARG A 185 -11.52 16.83 -3.74
C ARG A 185 -12.72 17.48 -4.44
N LEU A 186 -12.48 18.50 -5.25
CA LEU A 186 -13.52 19.29 -5.88
C LEU A 186 -13.99 18.73 -7.21
N ASN A 187 -13.09 18.11 -7.95
CA ASN A 187 -13.36 17.59 -9.28
C ASN A 187 -12.60 16.27 -9.54
N PRO A 188 -12.96 15.16 -8.88
CA PRO A 188 -12.28 13.88 -9.06
C PRO A 188 -12.64 13.22 -10.40
N VAL A 189 -12.28 13.85 -11.50
CA VAL A 189 -12.50 13.41 -12.88
C VAL A 189 -11.27 12.68 -13.40
N GLY A 190 -11.46 11.49 -13.95
CA GLY A 190 -10.40 10.67 -14.53
C GLY A 190 -10.86 9.96 -15.79
N THR A 191 -10.06 9.02 -16.25
CA THR A 191 -10.30 8.17 -17.43
C THR A 191 -10.62 6.73 -17.06
N GLY A 192 -10.71 6.42 -15.75
CA GLY A 192 -10.87 5.06 -15.24
C GLY A 192 -12.28 4.49 -15.43
N GLN A 193 -12.43 3.23 -15.09
CA GLN A 193 -13.70 2.48 -15.26
C GLN A 193 -14.78 2.84 -14.26
N TYR A 194 -14.48 3.66 -13.24
CA TYR A 194 -15.44 4.15 -12.26
C TYR A 194 -15.46 5.67 -12.22
N LYS A 195 -16.66 6.24 -12.19
CA LYS A 195 -16.93 7.67 -11.92
C LYS A 195 -17.24 7.88 -10.46
N VAL A 196 -16.74 8.96 -9.88
CA VAL A 196 -17.15 9.40 -8.54
C VAL A 196 -18.54 10.03 -8.61
N THR A 197 -19.46 9.50 -7.81
CA THR A 197 -20.83 10.03 -7.68
C THR A 197 -21.06 10.75 -6.36
N MET A 198 -20.22 10.47 -5.35
CA MET A 198 -20.21 11.17 -4.07
C MET A 198 -18.81 11.14 -3.47
N LEU A 199 -18.38 12.28 -2.92
CA LEU A 199 -17.16 12.39 -2.15
C LEU A 199 -17.41 13.35 -0.98
N ASP A 200 -17.52 12.82 0.23
CA ASP A 200 -17.90 13.57 1.43
C ASP A 200 -17.16 13.02 2.64
N LYS A 201 -16.63 13.89 3.49
CA LYS A 201 -15.83 13.50 4.67
C LYS A 201 -16.56 12.56 5.62
N ASN A 202 -17.86 12.73 5.79
CA ASN A 202 -18.65 11.97 6.76
C ASN A 202 -19.37 10.77 6.13
N LYS A 203 -19.76 10.90 4.84
CA LYS A 203 -20.47 9.85 4.10
C LYS A 203 -19.51 8.93 3.32
N GLY A 204 -18.28 9.37 3.11
CA GLY A 204 -17.25 8.62 2.38
C GLY A 204 -17.26 8.87 0.88
N VAL A 205 -16.90 7.84 0.13
CA VAL A 205 -16.77 7.88 -1.33
C VAL A 205 -17.70 6.87 -1.99
N GLN A 206 -18.45 7.31 -2.97
CA GLN A 206 -19.25 6.44 -3.82
C GLN A 206 -18.80 6.57 -5.26
N VAL A 207 -18.61 5.42 -5.90
CA VAL A 207 -18.26 5.33 -7.31
C VAL A 207 -19.26 4.45 -8.05
N GLU A 208 -19.46 4.74 -9.33
CA GLU A 208 -20.32 3.95 -10.21
C GLU A 208 -19.58 3.63 -11.50
N ARG A 209 -19.77 2.39 -12.00
CA ARG A 209 -19.19 1.94 -13.26
C ARG A 209 -19.53 2.91 -14.40
N TRP A 210 -18.50 3.26 -15.15
CA TRP A 210 -18.64 4.10 -16.33
C TRP A 210 -18.82 3.24 -17.57
N ASP A 211 -20.04 3.21 -18.11
CA ASP A 211 -20.37 2.32 -19.22
C ASP A 211 -19.66 2.71 -20.53
N ASP A 212 -19.30 4.01 -20.70
CA ASP A 212 -18.53 4.51 -21.86
C ASP A 212 -17.01 4.28 -21.74
N TYR A 213 -16.57 3.55 -20.73
CA TYR A 213 -15.15 3.25 -20.55
C TYR A 213 -14.56 2.51 -21.74
N LYS A 214 -13.53 3.12 -22.38
CA LYS A 214 -12.83 2.60 -23.56
C LYS A 214 -11.45 1.98 -23.25
N GLY A 215 -11.05 1.96 -21.98
CA GLY A 215 -9.78 1.37 -21.57
C GLY A 215 -9.75 -0.16 -21.71
N ASN A 216 -8.62 -0.76 -21.35
CA ASN A 216 -8.44 -2.20 -21.41
C ASN A 216 -9.20 -2.91 -20.28
N LYS A 217 -10.33 -3.54 -20.61
CA LYS A 217 -11.20 -4.26 -19.66
C LYS A 217 -10.59 -5.56 -19.13
N ASP A 218 -9.56 -6.11 -19.77
CA ASP A 218 -8.85 -7.30 -19.29
C ASP A 218 -8.04 -7.00 -18.02
N TYR A 219 -7.54 -5.77 -17.91
CA TYR A 219 -6.82 -5.28 -16.72
C TYR A 219 -7.71 -4.49 -15.76
N PHE A 220 -8.67 -3.73 -16.30
CA PHE A 220 -9.49 -2.79 -15.54
C PHE A 220 -10.97 -3.13 -15.70
N ALA A 221 -11.38 -4.29 -15.22
CA ALA A 221 -12.79 -4.63 -15.14
C ALA A 221 -13.51 -3.78 -14.08
N ALA A 222 -14.81 -3.59 -14.26
CA ALA A 222 -15.69 -3.00 -13.24
C ALA A 222 -16.85 -3.97 -12.98
N PRO A 223 -16.60 -5.09 -12.30
CA PRO A 223 -17.58 -6.16 -12.16
C PRO A 223 -18.77 -5.77 -11.28
N ILE A 224 -18.58 -4.87 -10.33
CA ILE A 224 -19.64 -4.34 -9.47
C ILE A 224 -20.02 -2.95 -9.94
N LYS A 225 -21.32 -2.71 -10.12
CA LYS A 225 -21.81 -1.42 -10.68
C LYS A 225 -21.57 -0.26 -9.72
N LYS A 226 -21.88 -0.42 -8.43
CA LYS A 226 -21.75 0.64 -7.42
C LYS A 226 -20.90 0.16 -6.25
N ILE A 227 -19.96 1.00 -5.83
CA ILE A 227 -19.14 0.72 -4.64
C ILE A 227 -19.16 1.95 -3.74
N HIS A 228 -19.49 1.74 -2.47
CA HIS A 228 -19.55 2.79 -1.46
C HIS A 228 -18.59 2.49 -0.31
N GLY A 229 -17.52 3.26 -0.21
CA GLY A 229 -16.60 3.26 0.92
C GLY A 229 -17.13 4.14 2.04
N ILE A 230 -17.56 3.55 3.15
CA ILE A 230 -18.21 4.23 4.27
C ILE A 230 -17.21 4.36 5.42
N PRO A 231 -16.87 5.57 5.91
CA PRO A 231 -15.91 5.75 6.99
C PRO A 231 -16.47 5.24 8.32
N MET A 232 -15.74 4.31 8.92
CA MET A 232 -16.04 3.71 10.22
C MET A 232 -14.73 3.53 11.01
N PRO A 233 -14.21 4.58 11.66
CA PRO A 233 -12.92 4.52 12.37
C PRO A 233 -12.89 3.48 13.49
N ASP A 234 -14.02 3.30 14.19
CA ASP A 234 -14.10 2.36 15.30
C ASP A 234 -14.16 0.90 14.80
N PRO A 235 -13.22 0.03 15.20
CA PRO A 235 -13.17 -1.36 14.75
C PRO A 235 -14.40 -2.20 15.15
N GLN A 236 -15.00 -1.92 16.33
CA GLN A 236 -16.14 -2.67 16.81
C GLN A 236 -17.40 -2.31 16.03
N THR A 237 -17.54 -1.04 15.68
CA THR A 237 -18.60 -0.57 14.77
C THR A 237 -18.52 -1.25 13.41
N ARG A 238 -17.31 -1.40 12.83
CA ARG A 238 -17.14 -2.14 11.56
C ARG A 238 -17.61 -3.58 11.67
N VAL A 239 -17.20 -4.29 12.72
CA VAL A 239 -17.64 -5.67 12.98
C VAL A 239 -19.16 -5.74 13.14
N ALA A 240 -19.75 -4.86 13.93
CA ALA A 240 -21.21 -4.83 14.15
C ALA A 240 -21.97 -4.57 12.84
N GLN A 241 -21.51 -3.64 12.02
CA GLN A 241 -22.13 -3.34 10.72
C GLN A 241 -22.00 -4.51 9.73
N LEU A 242 -20.88 -5.21 9.71
CA LEU A 242 -20.73 -6.43 8.92
C LEU A 242 -21.68 -7.53 9.39
N MET A 243 -21.77 -7.76 10.70
CA MET A 243 -22.64 -8.80 11.28
C MET A 243 -24.12 -8.55 11.06
N THR A 244 -24.55 -7.30 11.04
CA THR A 244 -25.95 -6.88 10.80
C THR A 244 -26.29 -6.64 9.33
N GLY A 245 -25.28 -6.76 8.42
CA GLY A 245 -25.47 -6.51 6.99
C GLY A 245 -25.57 -5.02 6.65
N GLY A 246 -25.08 -4.14 7.48
CA GLY A 246 -24.92 -2.71 7.18
C GLY A 246 -23.82 -2.46 6.16
N VAL A 247 -22.81 -3.34 6.08
CA VAL A 247 -21.79 -3.41 5.03
C VAL A 247 -21.55 -4.86 4.63
N GLU A 248 -21.04 -5.09 3.41
CA GLU A 248 -20.69 -6.40 2.89
C GLU A 248 -19.24 -6.76 3.13
N MET A 249 -18.39 -5.77 3.47
CA MET A 249 -16.94 -5.98 3.59
C MET A 249 -16.32 -5.02 4.60
N ILE A 250 -15.36 -5.52 5.37
CA ILE A 250 -14.43 -4.73 6.18
C ILE A 250 -12.99 -5.10 5.81
N ARG A 251 -12.06 -4.15 5.96
CA ARG A 251 -10.61 -4.32 5.77
C ARG A 251 -9.89 -4.22 7.11
N ASN A 252 -8.65 -4.75 7.13
CA ASN A 252 -7.73 -4.62 8.27
C ASN A 252 -8.32 -5.18 9.58
N ALA A 253 -9.06 -6.31 9.49
CA ALA A 253 -9.49 -7.04 10.67
C ALA A 253 -8.25 -7.54 11.44
N THR A 254 -8.30 -7.47 12.77
CA THR A 254 -7.25 -8.04 13.61
C THR A 254 -7.27 -9.57 13.54
N PRO A 255 -6.18 -10.27 13.90
CA PRO A 255 -6.17 -11.73 13.96
C PRO A 255 -7.31 -12.31 14.80
N ASP A 256 -7.61 -11.71 15.95
CA ASP A 256 -8.71 -12.15 16.82
C ASP A 256 -10.08 -11.93 16.17
N GLN A 257 -10.31 -10.74 15.58
CA GLN A 257 -11.56 -10.47 14.84
C GLN A 257 -11.74 -11.43 13.67
N ALA A 258 -10.69 -11.69 12.89
CA ALA A 258 -10.73 -12.63 11.77
C ALA A 258 -11.08 -14.03 12.24
N LYS A 259 -10.45 -14.50 13.33
CA LYS A 259 -10.72 -15.80 13.95
C LYS A 259 -12.17 -15.90 14.43
N ASP A 260 -12.66 -14.92 15.17
CA ASP A 260 -14.03 -14.93 15.71
C ASP A 260 -15.08 -14.93 14.58
N LEU A 261 -14.88 -14.08 13.57
CA LEU A 261 -15.80 -13.94 12.43
C LEU A 261 -15.75 -15.13 11.47
N SER A 262 -14.65 -15.91 11.44
CA SER A 262 -14.51 -17.09 10.57
C SER A 262 -15.51 -18.20 10.90
N SER A 263 -16.05 -18.24 12.12
CA SER A 263 -17.08 -19.19 12.54
C SER A 263 -18.46 -18.92 11.93
N ASN A 264 -18.70 -17.71 11.39
CA ASN A 264 -19.97 -17.34 10.79
C ASN A 264 -20.07 -17.90 9.35
N PRO A 265 -21.07 -18.79 9.05
CA PRO A 265 -21.19 -19.44 7.73
C PRO A 265 -21.51 -18.46 6.58
N ASN A 266 -21.98 -17.26 6.89
CA ASN A 266 -22.29 -16.21 5.90
C ASN A 266 -21.11 -15.27 5.61
N LEU A 267 -19.99 -15.41 6.34
CA LEU A 267 -18.80 -14.63 6.16
C LEU A 267 -17.64 -15.46 5.62
N ARG A 268 -16.66 -14.77 5.05
CA ARG A 268 -15.37 -15.31 4.63
C ARG A 268 -14.27 -14.40 5.12
N VAL A 269 -13.17 -14.98 5.55
CA VAL A 269 -11.91 -14.28 5.83
C VAL A 269 -10.98 -14.53 4.65
N THR A 270 -10.48 -13.46 4.06
CA THR A 270 -9.52 -13.52 2.95
C THR A 270 -8.27 -12.76 3.34
N ASN A 271 -7.16 -13.47 3.51
CA ASN A 271 -5.85 -12.90 3.72
C ASN A 271 -5.21 -12.64 2.35
N VAL A 272 -4.99 -11.37 2.03
CA VAL A 272 -4.43 -10.94 0.74
C VAL A 272 -2.96 -10.58 0.93
N PRO A 273 -2.02 -11.29 0.26
CA PRO A 273 -0.62 -10.89 0.25
C PRO A 273 -0.49 -9.45 -0.24
N THR A 274 0.40 -8.70 0.39
CA THR A 274 0.71 -7.32 -0.02
C THR A 274 2.21 -7.11 -0.11
N ALA A 275 2.63 -6.09 -0.82
CA ALA A 275 4.00 -5.63 -0.80
C ALA A 275 4.25 -4.68 0.39
N ALA A 276 3.72 -5.02 1.56
CA ALA A 276 3.98 -4.31 2.81
C ALA A 276 4.88 -5.16 3.71
N LEU A 277 5.91 -4.54 4.30
CA LEU A 277 6.83 -5.22 5.19
C LEU A 277 6.89 -4.55 6.56
N PHE A 278 6.95 -5.36 7.60
CA PHE A 278 7.29 -4.93 8.95
C PHE A 278 8.77 -5.17 9.21
N TYR A 279 9.45 -4.16 9.73
CA TYR A 279 10.89 -4.23 9.98
C TYR A 279 11.29 -3.51 11.26
N VAL A 280 12.49 -3.85 11.75
CA VAL A 280 13.19 -3.16 12.84
C VAL A 280 14.42 -2.45 12.27
N GLY A 281 14.61 -1.19 12.61
CA GLY A 281 15.81 -0.42 12.27
C GLY A 281 16.57 0.03 13.52
N LEU A 282 17.89 0.19 13.38
CA LEU A 282 18.80 0.62 14.44
C LEU A 282 19.67 1.79 13.96
N ASP A 283 19.91 2.76 14.81
CA ASP A 283 20.81 3.88 14.54
C ASP A 283 22.26 3.42 14.51
N ALA A 284 22.76 3.15 13.32
CA ALA A 284 24.13 2.69 13.11
C ALA A 284 25.16 3.85 13.07
N ALA A 285 24.72 5.05 12.67
CA ALA A 285 25.57 6.23 12.58
C ALA A 285 25.71 7.01 13.89
N GLY A 286 24.91 6.67 14.91
CA GLY A 286 24.92 7.38 16.20
C GLY A 286 24.23 8.74 16.16
N ARG A 287 23.34 8.98 15.20
CA ARG A 287 22.60 10.23 15.03
C ARG A 287 21.73 10.56 16.25
N SER A 288 21.18 9.54 16.89
CA SER A 288 20.38 9.65 18.12
C SER A 288 21.19 9.81 19.40
N GLY A 289 22.51 9.67 19.33
CA GLY A 289 23.41 9.58 20.48
C GLY A 289 23.55 8.16 21.06
N SER A 290 22.88 7.15 20.51
CA SER A 290 23.01 5.76 20.95
C SER A 290 24.41 5.23 20.61
N LYS A 291 25.23 4.99 21.63
CA LYS A 291 26.57 4.39 21.45
C LYS A 291 26.52 2.89 21.16
N PRO A 292 25.69 2.08 21.86
CA PRO A 292 25.68 0.63 21.63
C PRO A 292 25.37 0.24 20.19
N THR A 293 24.41 0.91 19.56
CA THR A 293 23.94 0.58 18.20
C THR A 293 24.92 0.94 17.09
N GLN A 294 26.00 1.67 17.37
CA GLN A 294 27.05 1.94 16.40
C GLN A 294 27.93 0.70 16.14
N ASP A 295 28.02 -0.24 17.10
CA ASP A 295 28.76 -1.50 16.92
C ASP A 295 27.88 -2.52 16.16
N VAL A 296 28.36 -3.00 15.02
CA VAL A 296 27.65 -4.01 14.21
C VAL A 296 27.38 -5.31 14.97
N ARG A 297 28.26 -5.68 15.92
CA ARG A 297 28.06 -6.87 16.75
C ARG A 297 26.86 -6.72 17.67
N VAL A 298 26.66 -5.52 18.22
CA VAL A 298 25.48 -5.20 19.04
C VAL A 298 24.20 -5.27 18.19
N ARG A 299 24.18 -4.63 17.02
CA ARG A 299 23.02 -4.68 16.12
C ARG A 299 22.68 -6.11 15.71
N ARG A 300 23.70 -6.91 15.35
CA ARG A 300 23.53 -8.32 14.99
C ARG A 300 23.00 -9.14 16.16
N ALA A 301 23.52 -8.94 17.38
CA ALA A 301 23.03 -9.60 18.59
C ALA A 301 21.56 -9.27 18.85
N MET A 302 21.16 -8.00 18.74
CA MET A 302 19.78 -7.61 18.90
C MET A 302 18.85 -8.30 17.88
N PHE A 303 19.27 -8.40 16.62
CA PHE A 303 18.48 -9.07 15.58
C PHE A 303 18.41 -10.59 15.78
N MET A 304 19.49 -11.24 16.22
CA MET A 304 19.51 -12.67 16.57
C MET A 304 18.63 -13.00 17.78
N ALA A 305 18.30 -12.04 18.63
CA ALA A 305 17.42 -12.24 19.78
C ALA A 305 15.92 -12.26 19.43
N ILE A 306 15.52 -11.80 18.25
CA ILE A 306 14.12 -11.63 17.85
C ILE A 306 13.62 -12.90 17.14
N ASP A 307 12.63 -13.58 17.76
CA ASP A 307 11.99 -14.77 17.23
C ASP A 307 10.91 -14.41 16.19
N ARG A 308 11.34 -14.19 14.92
CA ARG A 308 10.46 -13.81 13.82
C ARG A 308 9.39 -14.85 13.53
N ASP A 309 9.70 -16.15 13.65
CA ASP A 309 8.74 -17.21 13.38
C ASP A 309 7.59 -17.20 14.40
N LYS A 310 7.93 -16.95 15.66
CA LYS A 310 6.91 -16.80 16.73
C LYS A 310 6.08 -15.54 16.55
N LEU A 311 6.69 -14.39 16.19
CA LEU A 311 5.98 -13.15 15.90
C LEU A 311 4.98 -13.34 14.76
N ILE A 312 5.39 -13.96 13.66
CA ILE A 312 4.55 -14.23 12.48
C ILE A 312 3.38 -15.12 12.88
N LYS A 313 3.67 -16.22 13.54
CA LYS A 313 2.65 -17.22 13.91
C LYS A 313 1.54 -16.67 14.79
N PHE A 314 1.84 -15.77 15.72
CA PHE A 314 0.90 -15.37 16.76
C PHE A 314 0.39 -13.93 16.64
N LEU A 315 1.11 -13.03 15.95
CA LEU A 315 0.79 -11.62 15.95
C LEU A 315 0.58 -11.02 14.55
N VAL A 316 0.93 -11.75 13.49
CA VAL A 316 0.76 -11.25 12.12
C VAL A 316 -0.47 -11.90 11.50
N PRO A 317 -1.41 -11.10 10.96
CA PRO A 317 -2.56 -11.64 10.23
C PRO A 317 -2.10 -12.55 9.08
N GLY A 318 -2.78 -13.68 8.89
CA GLY A 318 -2.40 -14.66 7.85
C GLY A 318 -1.10 -15.42 8.12
N GLY A 319 -0.47 -15.22 9.28
CA GLY A 319 0.74 -15.96 9.68
C GLY A 319 0.51 -17.45 9.85
N PRO A 320 -0.53 -17.89 10.60
CA PRO A 320 -0.85 -19.32 10.75
C PRO A 320 -1.18 -20.01 9.41
N GLU A 321 -1.75 -19.28 8.46
CA GLU A 321 -2.13 -19.78 7.13
C GLU A 321 -0.98 -19.72 6.12
N GLY A 322 0.21 -19.22 6.52
CA GLY A 322 1.38 -19.11 5.67
C GLY A 322 1.31 -18.01 4.60
N VAL A 323 0.40 -17.04 4.75
CA VAL A 323 0.27 -15.88 3.84
C VAL A 323 1.28 -14.80 4.19
N ALA A 324 1.58 -14.63 5.50
CA ALA A 324 2.66 -13.77 5.95
C ALA A 324 4.01 -14.50 5.81
N GLU A 325 4.94 -13.92 5.07
CA GLU A 325 6.26 -14.53 4.80
C GLU A 325 7.34 -13.94 5.71
N LYS A 326 8.24 -14.78 6.25
CA LYS A 326 9.47 -14.33 6.89
C LYS A 326 10.44 -13.81 5.84
N LEU A 327 10.75 -12.51 5.89
CA LEU A 327 11.62 -11.88 4.92
C LEU A 327 13.10 -12.06 5.29
N GLN A 328 13.95 -12.25 4.30
CA GLN A 328 15.41 -12.41 4.47
C GLN A 328 16.22 -11.19 4.02
N ALA A 329 15.60 -10.28 3.30
CA ALA A 329 16.15 -8.99 2.89
C ALA A 329 15.03 -7.94 2.88
N LEU A 330 15.40 -6.66 2.76
CA LEU A 330 14.43 -5.54 2.65
C LEU A 330 13.75 -5.48 1.28
N CYS A 331 13.42 -6.61 0.70
CA CYS A 331 12.67 -6.68 -0.56
C CYS A 331 11.86 -7.96 -0.64
N PHE A 332 10.91 -7.98 -1.56
CA PHE A 332 10.14 -9.19 -1.89
C PHE A 332 10.74 -9.85 -3.12
N LYS A 333 10.69 -11.19 -3.16
CA LYS A 333 11.25 -11.99 -4.27
C LYS A 333 10.71 -11.61 -5.66
N ASP A 334 9.48 -11.09 -5.71
CA ASP A 334 8.82 -10.68 -6.97
C ASP A 334 9.07 -9.21 -7.33
N THR A 335 9.76 -8.45 -6.47
CA THR A 335 10.20 -7.09 -6.76
C THR A 335 11.36 -7.13 -7.77
N ILE A 336 11.27 -6.36 -8.84
CA ILE A 336 12.34 -6.23 -9.85
C ILE A 336 13.62 -5.76 -9.16
N GLY A 337 14.72 -6.46 -9.37
CA GLY A 337 16.00 -6.14 -8.75
C GLY A 337 16.19 -6.68 -7.32
N CYS A 338 15.21 -7.38 -6.74
CA CYS A 338 15.38 -8.05 -5.46
C CYS A 338 16.25 -9.30 -5.61
N LYS A 339 17.53 -9.18 -5.29
CA LYS A 339 18.48 -10.27 -5.28
C LYS A 339 19.38 -10.14 -4.05
N PHE A 340 19.62 -11.24 -3.37
CA PHE A 340 20.52 -11.31 -2.22
C PHE A 340 21.08 -12.73 -2.09
N SER A 341 22.26 -12.87 -1.44
CA SER A 341 22.90 -14.13 -1.10
C SER A 341 23.11 -14.30 0.39
N LYS A 342 23.01 -13.21 1.17
CA LYS A 342 23.17 -13.21 2.62
C LYS A 342 21.83 -12.91 3.27
N ASN A 343 21.39 -13.83 4.12
CA ASN A 343 20.13 -13.71 4.84
C ASN A 343 20.27 -12.79 6.06
N ALA A 344 19.15 -12.20 6.47
CA ALA A 344 19.02 -11.60 7.79
C ALA A 344 19.31 -12.65 8.88
N PRO A 345 19.87 -12.25 10.06
CA PRO A 345 20.24 -13.18 11.10
C PRO A 345 19.10 -14.06 11.57
N ASP A 346 19.38 -15.35 11.80
CA ASP A 346 18.43 -16.28 12.39
C ASP A 346 18.34 -16.11 13.91
N TYR A 347 17.22 -16.55 14.48
CA TYR A 347 16.98 -16.52 15.91
C TYR A 347 17.95 -17.43 16.66
N ASN A 348 18.78 -16.86 17.51
CA ASN A 348 19.70 -17.56 18.39
C ASN A 348 20.06 -16.68 19.60
N PRO A 349 19.23 -16.65 20.65
CA PRO A 349 19.45 -15.76 21.80
C PRO A 349 20.72 -16.08 22.60
N GLU A 350 21.19 -17.33 22.62
CA GLU A 350 22.41 -17.69 23.33
C GLU A 350 23.68 -17.15 22.61
N ALA A 351 23.73 -17.28 21.29
CA ALA A 351 24.78 -16.66 20.50
C ALA A 351 24.69 -15.11 20.55
N ALA A 352 23.48 -14.56 20.61
CA ALA A 352 23.25 -13.13 20.76
C ALA A 352 23.82 -12.59 22.08
N LYS A 353 23.61 -13.26 23.23
CA LYS A 353 24.19 -12.90 24.52
C LYS A 353 25.72 -12.90 24.47
N LYS A 354 26.33 -13.95 23.89
CA LYS A 354 27.75 -14.05 23.75
C LYS A 354 28.33 -12.89 22.93
N LEU A 355 27.71 -12.62 21.78
CA LEU A 355 28.13 -11.54 20.88
C LEU A 355 28.00 -10.16 21.53
N LEU A 356 26.93 -9.96 22.34
CA LEU A 356 26.72 -8.73 23.10
C LEU A 356 27.79 -8.53 24.18
N ALA A 357 28.15 -9.59 24.88
CA ALA A 357 29.23 -9.56 25.88
C ALA A 357 30.61 -9.27 25.22
N GLU A 358 30.91 -9.87 24.07
CA GLU A 358 32.12 -9.59 23.27
C GLU A 358 32.15 -8.14 22.76
N ALA A 359 31.00 -7.52 22.56
CA ALA A 359 30.88 -6.11 22.19
C ALA A 359 31.00 -5.15 23.40
N GLY A 360 31.20 -5.67 24.63
CA GLY A 360 31.39 -4.87 25.85
C GLY A 360 30.11 -4.63 26.65
N TYR A 361 29.00 -5.33 26.35
CA TYR A 361 27.70 -5.19 27.02
C TYR A 361 27.22 -6.50 27.67
N PRO A 362 27.98 -7.14 28.58
CA PRO A 362 27.62 -8.45 29.13
C PRO A 362 26.33 -8.42 29.96
N ASN A 363 25.94 -7.26 30.49
CA ASN A 363 24.72 -7.04 31.28
C ASN A 363 23.60 -6.33 30.45
N GLY A 364 23.79 -6.20 29.14
CA GLY A 364 22.89 -5.45 28.29
C GLY A 364 22.93 -3.93 28.50
N PHE A 365 21.91 -3.25 28.03
CA PHE A 365 21.78 -1.78 28.13
C PHE A 365 20.33 -1.36 27.95
N ASP A 366 20.04 -0.08 28.24
CA ASP A 366 18.73 0.55 28.00
C ASP A 366 18.71 1.20 26.62
N ILE A 367 17.58 1.09 25.90
CA ILE A 367 17.39 1.69 24.58
C ILE A 367 15.96 2.19 24.40
N GLU A 368 15.78 3.40 23.85
CA GLU A 368 14.47 3.87 23.42
C GLU A 368 14.03 3.12 22.17
N TYR A 369 12.82 2.57 22.20
CA TYR A 369 12.25 1.83 21.09
C TYR A 369 10.95 2.49 20.63
N VAL A 370 11.01 3.22 19.52
CA VAL A 370 9.86 3.87 18.91
C VAL A 370 9.12 2.88 18.03
N VAL A 371 7.85 2.65 18.35
CA VAL A 371 6.98 1.73 17.62
C VAL A 371 5.83 2.53 17.01
N PHE A 372 5.53 2.33 15.73
CA PHE A 372 4.30 2.86 15.15
C PHE A 372 3.09 2.29 15.90
N ALA A 373 2.24 3.16 16.45
CA ALA A 373 1.22 2.78 17.42
C ALA A 373 0.34 1.56 17.04
N PRO A 374 -0.12 1.39 15.79
CA PRO A 374 -0.85 0.19 15.37
C PRO A 374 -0.06 -1.11 15.50
N ASN A 375 1.28 -1.05 15.50
CA ASN A 375 2.17 -2.22 15.62
C ASN A 375 2.63 -2.49 17.06
N LYS A 376 2.04 -1.82 18.06
CA LYS A 376 2.42 -1.95 19.47
C LYS A 376 2.53 -3.39 19.96
N PRO A 377 1.61 -4.33 19.67
CA PRO A 377 1.73 -5.72 20.11
C PRO A 377 3.00 -6.42 19.58
N LEU A 378 3.39 -6.16 18.32
CA LEU A 378 4.65 -6.65 17.74
C LEU A 378 5.85 -6.05 18.46
N GLY A 379 5.80 -4.73 18.75
CA GLY A 379 6.85 -4.04 19.50
C GLY A 379 7.05 -4.59 20.91
N GLU A 380 5.98 -4.87 21.64
CA GLU A 380 6.02 -5.47 22.97
C GLU A 380 6.64 -6.87 22.96
N ALA A 381 6.28 -7.69 21.98
CA ALA A 381 6.87 -9.02 21.84
C ALA A 381 8.37 -8.94 21.51
N ILE A 382 8.80 -8.03 20.62
CA ILE A 382 10.20 -7.77 20.30
C ILE A 382 10.98 -7.31 21.54
N ALA A 383 10.41 -6.37 22.33
CA ALA A 383 11.05 -5.92 23.58
C ALA A 383 11.21 -7.07 24.58
N GLY A 384 10.22 -7.97 24.68
CA GLY A 384 10.28 -9.19 25.47
C GLY A 384 11.41 -10.14 25.03
N ASP A 385 11.63 -10.26 23.73
CA ASP A 385 12.73 -11.08 23.19
C ASP A 385 14.10 -10.44 23.48
N LEU A 386 14.23 -9.12 23.32
CA LEU A 386 15.46 -8.38 23.63
C LEU A 386 15.82 -8.44 25.11
N LEU A 387 14.83 -8.46 25.99
CA LEU A 387 15.05 -8.58 27.45
C LEU A 387 15.77 -9.88 27.81
N LYS A 388 15.56 -10.98 27.05
CA LYS A 388 16.23 -12.27 27.27
C LYS A 388 17.76 -12.17 27.13
N ILE A 389 18.25 -11.20 26.37
CA ILE A 389 19.68 -10.93 26.20
C ILE A 389 20.18 -9.71 27.02
N GLY A 390 19.35 -9.18 27.92
CA GLY A 390 19.67 -8.05 28.77
C GLY A 390 19.44 -6.66 28.15
N VAL A 391 18.93 -6.57 26.92
CA VAL A 391 18.58 -5.29 26.30
C VAL A 391 17.18 -4.86 26.73
N ARG A 392 17.10 -3.75 27.47
CA ARG A 392 15.84 -3.22 28.04
C ARG A 392 15.30 -2.14 27.10
N ALA A 393 14.44 -2.55 26.18
CA ALA A 393 13.82 -1.66 25.21
C ALA A 393 12.61 -0.94 25.83
N GLN A 394 12.72 0.39 25.96
CA GLN A 394 11.65 1.25 26.47
C GLN A 394 10.75 1.67 25.31
N ILE A 395 9.55 1.10 25.25
CA ILE A 395 8.62 1.29 24.13
C ILE A 395 7.94 2.66 24.19
N SER A 396 8.01 3.40 23.07
CA SER A 396 7.23 4.61 22.80
C SER A 396 6.30 4.33 21.61
N PRO A 397 4.99 4.05 21.83
CA PRO A 397 4.05 3.83 20.73
C PRO A 397 3.60 5.18 20.18
N ASP A 398 4.16 5.57 19.04
CA ASP A 398 3.95 6.90 18.47
C ASP A 398 2.96 6.87 17.29
N ALA A 399 2.13 7.91 17.19
CA ALA A 399 1.40 8.20 15.96
C ALA A 399 2.38 8.53 14.81
N ILE A 400 1.97 8.32 13.57
CA ILE A 400 2.85 8.47 12.40
C ILE A 400 3.50 9.87 12.30
N SER A 401 2.78 10.93 12.67
CA SER A 401 3.30 12.31 12.65
C SER A 401 4.43 12.51 13.67
N VAL A 402 4.29 11.93 14.88
CA VAL A 402 5.31 11.98 15.95
C VAL A 402 6.53 11.17 15.55
N TYR A 403 6.31 9.95 15.01
CA TYR A 403 7.37 9.10 14.47
C TYR A 403 8.19 9.84 13.40
N ARG A 404 7.51 10.44 12.40
CA ARG A 404 8.18 11.18 11.31
C ARG A 404 8.98 12.39 11.82
N ARG A 405 8.45 13.11 12.79
CA ARG A 405 9.18 14.20 13.44
C ARG A 405 10.43 13.69 14.17
N LYS A 406 10.33 12.66 15.03
CA LYS A 406 11.48 12.04 15.69
C LYS A 406 12.52 11.54 14.69
N GLN A 407 12.08 10.95 13.56
CA GLN A 407 12.95 10.50 12.48
C GLN A 407 13.72 11.68 11.86
N GLY A 408 13.04 12.75 11.51
CA GLY A 408 13.66 13.96 10.97
C GLY A 408 14.65 14.61 11.94
N ASP A 409 14.31 14.66 13.23
CA ASP A 409 15.11 15.25 14.32
C ASP A 409 16.31 14.37 14.74
N GLY A 410 16.47 13.16 14.20
CA GLY A 410 17.57 12.27 14.58
C GLY A 410 17.39 11.58 15.93
N LYS A 411 16.16 11.40 16.42
CA LYS A 411 15.86 10.90 17.78
C LYS A 411 15.48 9.42 17.85
N LEU A 412 15.66 8.65 16.77
CA LEU A 412 15.34 7.22 16.77
C LEU A 412 16.58 6.40 17.10
N GLN A 413 16.63 5.74 18.26
CA GLN A 413 17.69 4.79 18.62
C GLN A 413 17.41 3.40 18.01
N MET A 414 16.19 2.90 18.26
CA MET A 414 15.60 1.71 17.67
C MET A 414 14.16 2.04 17.25
N TRP A 415 13.74 1.52 16.12
CA TRP A 415 12.35 1.73 15.66
C TRP A 415 11.80 0.53 14.92
N SER A 416 10.48 0.42 14.90
CA SER A 416 9.77 -0.49 14.01
C SER A 416 8.53 0.14 13.41
N ILE A 417 8.28 -0.15 12.16
CA ILE A 417 7.14 0.36 11.42
C ILE A 417 6.78 -0.59 10.28
N LEU A 418 5.53 -0.55 9.87
CA LEU A 418 5.07 -1.12 8.63
C LEU A 418 5.41 -0.17 7.47
N PHE A 419 6.07 -0.67 6.44
CA PHE A 419 6.31 0.05 5.20
C PHE A 419 5.47 -0.56 4.06
N PRO A 420 4.51 0.18 3.53
CA PRO A 420 3.79 -0.24 2.33
C PRO A 420 4.70 -0.02 1.11
N THR A 421 5.31 -1.08 0.60
CA THR A 421 6.15 -1.01 -0.61
C THR A 421 5.32 -0.91 -1.88
N GLY A 422 4.02 -1.08 -1.78
CA GLY A 422 3.04 -1.12 -2.86
C GLY A 422 3.07 0.03 -3.86
N SER A 423 4.17 0.74 -3.88
CA SER A 423 4.34 1.95 -4.64
C SER A 423 5.02 1.74 -5.98
N HIS A 424 5.82 0.67 -6.13
CA HIS A 424 6.75 0.62 -7.24
C HIS A 424 7.30 -0.81 -7.35
N PRO A 425 7.29 -1.42 -8.52
CA PRO A 425 7.72 -2.80 -8.67
C PRO A 425 9.23 -3.01 -8.58
N GLU A 426 10.02 -1.96 -8.34
CA GLU A 426 11.47 -1.97 -8.36
C GLU A 426 12.08 -1.88 -6.95
N ALA A 427 13.19 -2.57 -6.71
CA ALA A 427 13.92 -2.54 -5.43
C ALA A 427 14.45 -1.14 -5.07
N ASP A 428 14.71 -0.31 -6.06
CA ASP A 428 15.16 1.07 -5.90
C ASP A 428 14.22 1.91 -5.02
N ASN A 429 12.90 1.69 -5.12
CA ASN A 429 11.94 2.41 -4.30
C ASN A 429 12.14 2.17 -2.79
N ILE A 430 12.41 0.93 -2.40
CA ILE A 430 12.68 0.58 -1.00
C ILE A 430 14.00 1.23 -0.57
N LEU A 431 15.04 1.07 -1.37
CA LEU A 431 16.37 1.60 -1.08
C LEU A 431 16.35 3.13 -0.98
N GLY A 432 15.65 3.82 -1.89
CA GLY A 432 15.51 5.27 -1.87
C GLY A 432 14.84 5.79 -0.60
N VAL A 433 13.80 5.11 -0.10
CA VAL A 433 13.15 5.51 1.16
C VAL A 433 14.07 5.35 2.36
N TYR A 434 14.89 4.30 2.40
CA TYR A 434 15.70 3.97 3.57
C TYR A 434 17.09 4.58 3.58
N PHE A 435 17.66 4.88 2.43
CA PHE A 435 19.04 5.37 2.34
C PHE A 435 19.18 6.77 1.75
N ASP A 436 18.24 7.23 0.90
CA ASP A 436 18.22 8.62 0.38
C ASP A 436 17.19 9.50 1.08
N GLY A 437 16.19 8.89 1.76
CA GLY A 437 15.15 9.59 2.49
C GLY A 437 15.55 10.01 3.91
N PRO A 438 14.58 10.43 4.76
CA PRO A 438 14.83 10.89 6.13
C PRO A 438 15.48 9.85 7.05
N ALA A 439 15.47 8.57 6.68
CA ALA A 439 16.15 7.50 7.40
C ALA A 439 17.63 7.36 7.02
N GLY A 440 18.07 7.80 5.85
CA GLY A 440 19.42 7.67 5.35
C GLY A 440 20.50 8.11 6.32
N PRO A 441 20.39 9.27 6.99
CA PRO A 441 21.39 9.75 7.97
C PRO A 441 21.61 8.84 9.19
N TYR A 442 20.74 7.87 9.47
CA TYR A 442 20.94 6.87 10.52
C TYR A 442 21.96 5.79 10.15
N PHE A 443 22.33 5.72 8.89
CA PHE A 443 23.30 4.76 8.36
C PHE A 443 24.53 5.46 7.80
N ASN A 444 24.34 6.56 7.08
CA ASN A 444 25.40 7.39 6.47
C ASN A 444 26.42 6.54 5.70
N ASP A 445 25.93 5.61 4.87
CA ASP A 445 26.75 4.64 4.16
C ASP A 445 26.97 5.06 2.70
N ALA A 446 28.16 5.64 2.45
CA ALA A 446 28.56 6.10 1.12
C ALA A 446 28.63 4.98 0.06
N LYS A 447 28.86 3.71 0.48
CA LYS A 447 28.89 2.58 -0.45
C LYS A 447 27.49 2.28 -0.96
N VAL A 448 26.51 2.26 -0.06
CA VAL A 448 25.10 2.04 -0.44
C VAL A 448 24.65 3.14 -1.40
N SER A 449 24.90 4.42 -1.07
CA SER A 449 24.54 5.54 -1.96
C SER A 449 25.21 5.45 -3.33
N ALA A 450 26.49 5.07 -3.39
CA ALA A 450 27.20 4.90 -4.65
C ALA A 450 26.61 3.75 -5.50
N TRP A 451 26.34 2.59 -4.89
CA TRP A 451 25.73 1.46 -5.57
C TRP A 451 24.28 1.73 -5.99
N MET A 452 23.50 2.49 -5.22
CA MET A 452 22.17 2.92 -5.62
C MET A 452 22.22 3.77 -6.89
N LYS A 453 23.13 4.74 -6.96
CA LYS A 453 23.34 5.56 -8.16
C LYS A 453 23.77 4.70 -9.36
N GLU A 454 24.69 3.75 -9.16
CA GLU A 454 25.11 2.79 -10.19
C GLU A 454 23.90 1.96 -10.69
N GLY A 455 23.09 1.41 -9.77
CA GLY A 455 21.92 0.60 -10.07
C GLY A 455 20.85 1.37 -10.84
N THR A 456 20.52 2.59 -10.42
CA THR A 456 19.54 3.45 -11.09
C THR A 456 19.95 3.79 -12.52
N SER A 457 21.25 3.82 -12.81
CA SER A 457 21.79 4.12 -14.14
C SER A 457 22.00 2.89 -15.03
N GLU A 458 21.85 1.67 -14.51
CA GLU A 458 22.07 0.42 -15.26
C GLU A 458 20.78 -0.10 -15.90
N PHE A 459 20.75 -0.19 -17.22
CA PHE A 459 19.59 -0.65 -18.00
C PHE A 459 19.55 -2.16 -18.23
N ASP A 460 20.68 -2.85 -18.14
CA ASP A 460 20.71 -4.31 -18.16
C ASP A 460 20.21 -4.85 -16.81
N LEU A 461 19.06 -5.54 -16.84
CA LEU A 461 18.42 -6.02 -15.61
C LEU A 461 19.32 -6.97 -14.82
N ALA A 462 20.06 -7.87 -15.49
CA ALA A 462 20.93 -8.84 -14.79
C ALA A 462 22.11 -8.15 -14.10
N LYS A 463 22.69 -7.12 -14.73
CA LYS A 463 23.74 -6.30 -14.09
C LYS A 463 23.17 -5.49 -12.93
N ARG A 464 22.00 -4.88 -13.09
CA ARG A 464 21.30 -4.12 -12.05
C ARG A 464 20.98 -5.01 -10.84
N GLU A 465 20.48 -6.22 -11.06
CA GLU A 465 20.26 -7.20 -9.99
C GLU A 465 21.54 -7.53 -9.22
N ASN A 466 22.69 -7.65 -9.90
CA ASN A 466 23.96 -7.89 -9.24
C ASN A 466 24.43 -6.68 -8.40
N ILE A 467 24.12 -5.47 -8.84
CA ILE A 467 24.39 -4.26 -8.05
C ILE A 467 23.50 -4.24 -6.81
N TYR A 468 22.20 -4.47 -6.95
CA TYR A 468 21.28 -4.51 -5.82
C TYR A 468 21.57 -5.67 -4.87
N GLN A 469 22.07 -6.80 -5.36
CA GLN A 469 22.56 -7.89 -4.50
C GLN A 469 23.67 -7.42 -3.56
N LYS A 470 24.65 -6.64 -4.05
CA LYS A 470 25.70 -6.06 -3.21
C LYS A 470 25.09 -5.20 -2.09
N ILE A 471 24.06 -4.42 -2.41
CA ILE A 471 23.38 -3.53 -1.44
C ILE A 471 22.66 -4.36 -0.37
N PHE A 472 21.80 -5.31 -0.76
CA PHE A 472 21.03 -6.11 0.20
C PHE A 472 21.92 -7.00 1.07
N ASP A 473 22.96 -7.60 0.48
CA ASP A 473 23.95 -8.37 1.23
C ASP A 473 24.69 -7.49 2.24
N HIS A 474 25.07 -6.27 1.86
CA HIS A 474 25.73 -5.33 2.75
C HIS A 474 24.81 -4.85 3.88
N ILE A 475 23.53 -4.57 3.59
CA ILE A 475 22.52 -4.20 4.60
C ILE A 475 22.40 -5.30 5.67
N ASN A 476 22.35 -6.56 5.24
CA ASN A 476 22.27 -7.71 6.14
C ASN A 476 23.57 -7.92 6.93
N GLU A 477 24.74 -7.73 6.29
CA GLU A 477 26.05 -7.81 6.96
C GLU A 477 26.24 -6.72 8.02
N GLN A 478 25.82 -5.50 7.71
CA GLN A 478 25.88 -4.38 8.64
C GLN A 478 24.76 -4.38 9.67
N ALA A 479 23.78 -5.28 9.55
CA ALA A 479 22.61 -5.36 10.42
C ALA A 479 21.95 -3.97 10.60
N TYR A 480 21.69 -3.27 9.49
CA TYR A 480 21.04 -1.97 9.52
C TYR A 480 19.55 -2.11 9.78
N TYR A 481 18.93 -3.08 9.12
CA TYR A 481 17.52 -3.41 9.24
C TYR A 481 17.34 -4.91 9.44
N LEU A 482 16.40 -5.29 10.30
CA LEU A 482 15.84 -6.63 10.35
C LEU A 482 14.50 -6.63 9.60
N PRO A 483 14.43 -7.21 8.40
CA PRO A 483 13.15 -7.49 7.77
C PRO A 483 12.47 -8.60 8.55
N VAL A 484 11.31 -8.30 9.16
CA VAL A 484 10.63 -9.29 10.01
C VAL A 484 9.71 -10.14 9.16
N THR A 485 8.75 -9.53 8.49
CA THR A 485 7.69 -10.24 7.76
C THR A 485 7.02 -9.36 6.71
N SER A 486 6.41 -10.00 5.70
CA SER A 486 5.34 -9.39 4.93
C SER A 486 4.08 -9.24 5.80
N VAL A 487 3.23 -8.25 5.51
CA VAL A 487 2.00 -8.03 6.27
C VAL A 487 0.81 -8.06 5.32
N PRO A 488 0.06 -9.18 5.29
CA PRO A 488 -1.15 -9.30 4.50
C PRO A 488 -2.25 -8.32 4.93
N THR A 489 -3.09 -7.91 3.99
CA THR A 489 -4.36 -7.24 4.32
C THR A 489 -5.44 -8.28 4.57
N VAL A 490 -6.08 -8.19 5.72
CA VAL A 490 -7.19 -9.08 6.09
C VAL A 490 -8.52 -8.45 5.73
N TYR A 491 -9.25 -9.14 4.88
CA TYR A 491 -10.64 -8.81 4.58
C TYR A 491 -11.56 -9.79 5.29
N VAL A 492 -12.64 -9.28 5.88
CA VAL A 492 -13.78 -10.10 6.26
C VAL A 492 -14.99 -9.59 5.49
N HIS A 493 -15.63 -10.49 4.76
CA HIS A 493 -16.67 -10.10 3.82
C HIS A 493 -17.81 -11.12 3.73
N SER A 494 -18.96 -10.72 3.19
CA SER A 494 -20.05 -11.61 2.84
C SER A 494 -19.55 -12.74 1.94
N LYS A 495 -20.06 -13.96 2.13
CA LYS A 495 -19.82 -15.09 1.22
C LYS A 495 -20.23 -14.83 -0.23
N ASP A 496 -21.10 -13.83 -0.46
CA ASP A 496 -21.55 -13.43 -1.78
C ASP A 496 -20.53 -12.55 -2.53
N VAL A 497 -19.48 -12.11 -1.84
CA VAL A 497 -18.37 -11.35 -2.41
C VAL A 497 -17.15 -12.25 -2.53
N ARG A 498 -16.36 -12.08 -3.59
CA ARG A 498 -15.04 -12.67 -3.78
C ARG A 498 -14.03 -11.57 -4.11
N ILE A 499 -12.79 -11.76 -3.68
CA ILE A 499 -11.67 -10.84 -3.94
C ILE A 499 -10.72 -11.56 -4.89
N GLU A 500 -10.64 -11.09 -6.13
CA GLU A 500 -9.78 -11.65 -7.16
C GLU A 500 -8.32 -11.18 -7.02
N PRO A 501 -7.36 -11.98 -7.46
CA PRO A 501 -5.98 -11.53 -7.62
C PRO A 501 -5.92 -10.37 -8.61
N SER A 502 -5.22 -9.29 -8.26
CA SER A 502 -4.95 -8.20 -9.20
C SER A 502 -3.99 -8.66 -10.29
N LYS A 503 -4.28 -8.31 -11.55
CA LYS A 503 -3.39 -8.58 -12.68
C LYS A 503 -2.26 -7.55 -12.78
N LEU A 504 -2.49 -6.36 -12.24
CA LEU A 504 -1.52 -5.29 -12.24
C LEU A 504 -0.86 -5.16 -10.86
N TYR A 505 0.43 -4.86 -10.86
CA TYR A 505 1.13 -4.60 -9.62
C TYR A 505 0.48 -3.44 -8.88
N SER A 506 0.02 -3.72 -7.69
CA SER A 506 -0.63 -2.73 -6.86
C SER A 506 -0.18 -2.80 -5.39
N GLY A 507 0.47 -3.89 -5.00
CA GLY A 507 0.79 -4.17 -3.60
C GLY A 507 -0.45 -4.30 -2.71
N GLU A 508 -1.64 -4.03 -3.26
CA GLU A 508 -2.93 -4.05 -2.60
C GLU A 508 -4.04 -4.33 -3.61
N ARG A 509 -5.19 -4.79 -3.12
CA ARG A 509 -6.39 -4.93 -3.96
C ARG A 509 -7.02 -3.57 -4.22
N SER A 510 -7.60 -3.42 -5.40
CA SER A 510 -8.37 -2.24 -5.81
C SER A 510 -9.85 -2.57 -5.92
N ILE A 511 -10.68 -1.54 -6.07
CA ILE A 511 -12.14 -1.71 -6.20
C ILE A 511 -12.56 -2.53 -7.43
N TYR A 512 -11.72 -2.67 -8.44
CA TYR A 512 -11.98 -3.53 -9.61
C TYR A 512 -11.64 -5.01 -9.39
N ASP A 513 -11.05 -5.36 -8.24
CA ASP A 513 -10.75 -6.74 -7.86
C ASP A 513 -11.90 -7.40 -7.06
N TYR A 514 -12.95 -6.63 -6.70
CA TYR A 514 -14.11 -7.16 -5.98
C TYR A 514 -15.18 -7.62 -6.96
N VAL A 515 -15.67 -8.85 -6.77
CA VAL A 515 -16.67 -9.48 -7.63
C VAL A 515 -17.78 -10.14 -6.82
N TRP A 516 -18.96 -10.26 -7.39
CA TRP A 516 -20.03 -11.09 -6.82
C TRP A 516 -19.80 -12.56 -7.17
N ASN A 517 -20.02 -13.48 -6.20
CA ASN A 517 -20.05 -14.93 -6.43
C ASN A 517 -21.27 -15.35 -7.24
#